data_2ca24dc645ca3cfb2d2648ff4e862162
#
_entry.id   2ca24dc645ca3cfb2d2648ff4e862162
#
_cell.length_a   1.000
_cell.length_b   1.000
_cell.length_c   1.000
_cell.angle_alpha   90.00
_cell.angle_beta   90.00
_cell.angle_gamma   90.00
#
_symmetry.space_group_name_H-M   'P 1'
#
loop_
_entity.id
_entity.type
_entity.pdbx_description
1 polymer ?
#
loop_
_entity_poly.entity_id
_entity_poly.type
_entity_poly.pdbx_seq_one_letter_code
_entity_poly.pdbx_strand_id
1 'polypeptide(L)'
;MKEYTRLESDSIGEMEIPENAYYGVQSLRARENFPITGAKLHPVFIKNLARIKRAAAITNRAIEMLCGKKGDYTIIHPNDHVNMAQSTNDVIPTAGKLTVLDLLKPLDKSLLRLSNALYQKADEFDDVIKIGRTQLEDAVPMRLGQSFHAYATMISRDRDRLMKIRSEMYTVNMGATAIGTAINTSSFYLANIVPTLARITGYPLTQADDLFDSITTLTHAVDTLELSF
;
A
#
# COMPACT_ATOMS: atom_id res chain seq x y z
N MET A 1 25.55 5.29 -26.75
CA MET A 1 25.45 3.81 -26.64
C MET A 1 24.19 3.40 -27.37
N LYS A 2 24.23 2.40 -28.27
CA LYS A 2 23.01 1.85 -28.86
C LYS A 2 22.24 1.16 -27.74
N GLU A 3 21.04 1.65 -27.43
CA GLU A 3 20.13 0.90 -26.57
C GLU A 3 19.69 -0.34 -27.36
N TYR A 4 19.97 -1.51 -26.82
CA TYR A 4 19.46 -2.76 -27.37
C TYR A 4 17.97 -2.85 -27.05
N THR A 5 17.16 -3.15 -28.07
CA THR A 5 15.72 -3.31 -27.95
C THR A 5 15.32 -4.75 -28.29
N ARG A 6 14.21 -5.20 -27.76
CA ARG A 6 13.50 -6.41 -28.16
C ARG A 6 12.14 -6.02 -28.74
N LEU A 7 11.67 -6.76 -29.74
CA LEU A 7 10.36 -6.57 -30.32
C LEU A 7 9.33 -7.38 -29.53
N GLU A 8 8.26 -6.73 -29.10
CA GLU A 8 7.08 -7.37 -28.51
C GLU A 8 5.82 -6.92 -29.24
N SER A 9 4.78 -7.78 -29.27
CA SER A 9 3.50 -7.51 -29.93
C SER A 9 2.32 -7.69 -28.99
N ASP A 10 1.26 -6.95 -29.25
CA ASP A 10 -0.07 -7.10 -28.65
C ASP A 10 -1.15 -7.02 -29.74
N SER A 11 -2.42 -6.95 -29.33
CA SER A 11 -3.55 -6.84 -30.27
C SER A 11 -3.57 -5.56 -31.12
N ILE A 12 -2.76 -4.55 -30.78
CA ILE A 12 -2.68 -3.26 -31.48
C ILE A 12 -1.48 -3.21 -32.44
N GLY A 13 -0.48 -4.09 -32.24
CA GLY A 13 0.70 -4.20 -33.10
C GLY A 13 2.01 -4.35 -32.34
N GLU A 14 3.11 -4.23 -33.04
CA GLU A 14 4.47 -4.41 -32.53
C GLU A 14 5.05 -3.11 -31.97
N MET A 15 5.90 -3.23 -30.94
CA MET A 15 6.70 -2.14 -30.38
C MET A 15 8.09 -2.62 -29.98
N GLU A 16 9.08 -1.75 -30.16
CA GLU A 16 10.42 -1.95 -29.63
C GLU A 16 10.48 -1.56 -28.16
N ILE A 17 10.91 -2.49 -27.31
CA ILE A 17 11.03 -2.32 -25.86
C ILE A 17 12.51 -2.42 -25.47
N PRO A 18 13.03 -1.56 -24.57
CA PRO A 18 14.40 -1.70 -24.11
C PRO A 18 14.67 -3.11 -23.58
N GLU A 19 15.76 -3.74 -24.01
CA GLU A 19 16.11 -5.13 -23.69
C GLU A 19 16.12 -5.37 -22.17
N ASN A 20 16.57 -4.38 -21.40
CA ASN A 20 16.66 -4.45 -19.94
C ASN A 20 15.34 -4.18 -19.21
N ALA A 21 14.28 -3.79 -19.92
CA ALA A 21 13.01 -3.47 -19.28
C ALA A 21 12.30 -4.75 -18.79
N TYR A 22 11.77 -4.69 -17.56
CA TYR A 22 10.92 -5.74 -16.99
C TYR A 22 9.45 -5.60 -17.36
N TYR A 23 9.07 -4.49 -18.02
CA TYR A 23 7.72 -4.25 -18.52
C TYR A 23 7.60 -4.68 -19.98
N GLY A 24 6.37 -5.02 -20.39
CA GLY A 24 6.04 -5.41 -21.77
C GLY A 24 5.40 -4.27 -22.57
N VAL A 25 4.99 -4.60 -23.80
CA VAL A 25 4.41 -3.68 -24.80
C VAL A 25 3.22 -2.88 -24.27
N GLN A 26 2.29 -3.48 -23.55
CA GLN A 26 1.11 -2.79 -23.01
C GLN A 26 1.48 -1.70 -22.00
N SER A 27 2.47 -1.96 -21.15
CA SER A 27 2.94 -0.97 -20.19
C SER A 27 3.67 0.19 -20.86
N LEU A 28 4.42 -0.08 -21.93
CA LEU A 28 5.08 0.98 -22.71
C LEU A 28 4.05 1.86 -23.40
N ARG A 29 3.03 1.28 -24.05
CA ARG A 29 1.93 2.04 -24.66
C ARG A 29 1.18 2.90 -23.64
N ALA A 30 0.86 2.34 -22.47
CA ALA A 30 0.20 3.11 -21.41
C ALA A 30 1.04 4.31 -20.98
N ARG A 31 2.35 4.13 -20.82
CA ARG A 31 3.27 5.22 -20.46
C ARG A 31 3.32 6.32 -21.54
N GLU A 32 3.29 5.94 -22.82
CA GLU A 32 3.33 6.89 -23.94
C GLU A 32 1.98 7.61 -24.12
N ASN A 33 0.87 6.90 -23.92
CA ASN A 33 -0.47 7.46 -24.06
C ASN A 33 -0.89 8.38 -22.89
N PHE A 34 -0.30 8.21 -21.71
CA PHE A 34 -0.69 8.94 -20.51
C PHE A 34 0.48 9.70 -19.86
N PRO A 35 1.17 10.63 -20.57
CA PRO A 35 2.27 11.40 -20.00
C PRO A 35 1.79 12.61 -19.17
N ILE A 36 0.77 12.43 -18.31
CA ILE A 36 0.04 13.54 -17.69
C ILE A 36 0.87 14.20 -16.59
N THR A 37 1.37 13.42 -15.63
CA THR A 37 2.06 13.97 -14.45
C THR A 37 3.55 13.68 -14.43
N GLY A 38 4.02 12.68 -15.17
CA GLY A 38 5.38 12.13 -15.06
C GLY A 38 5.67 11.48 -13.69
N ALA A 39 4.70 11.48 -12.78
CA ALA A 39 4.85 10.87 -11.46
C ALA A 39 4.97 9.35 -11.56
N LYS A 40 5.78 8.78 -10.66
CA LYS A 40 5.95 7.33 -10.56
C LYS A 40 5.19 6.81 -9.34
N LEU A 41 4.72 5.57 -9.42
CA LEU A 41 4.15 4.89 -8.26
C LEU A 41 5.20 4.75 -7.16
N HIS A 42 4.77 4.87 -5.91
CA HIS A 42 5.66 4.71 -4.77
C HIS A 42 6.29 3.30 -4.76
N PRO A 43 7.63 3.16 -4.53
CA PRO A 43 8.31 1.86 -4.60
C PRO A 43 7.70 0.77 -3.71
N VAL A 44 7.20 1.12 -2.53
CA VAL A 44 6.51 0.18 -1.62
C VAL A 44 5.21 -0.33 -2.22
N PHE A 45 4.48 0.52 -2.98
CA PHE A 45 3.27 0.10 -3.68
C PHE A 45 3.57 -0.92 -4.79
N ILE A 46 4.62 -0.67 -5.59
CA ILE A 46 5.09 -1.61 -6.62
C ILE A 46 5.49 -2.95 -5.99
N LYS A 47 6.21 -2.91 -4.85
CA LYS A 47 6.58 -4.11 -4.10
C LYS A 47 5.34 -4.91 -3.65
N ASN A 48 4.29 -4.23 -3.21
CA ASN A 48 3.06 -4.89 -2.76
C ASN A 48 2.24 -5.44 -3.92
N LEU A 49 2.21 -4.78 -5.06
CA LEU A 49 1.68 -5.38 -6.30
C LEU A 49 2.41 -6.67 -6.67
N ALA A 50 3.74 -6.69 -6.58
CA ALA A 50 4.53 -7.90 -6.85
C ALA A 50 4.23 -9.03 -5.83
N ARG A 51 3.98 -8.71 -4.56
CA ARG A 51 3.56 -9.70 -3.54
C ARG A 51 2.19 -10.32 -3.86
N ILE A 52 1.24 -9.52 -4.33
CA ILE A 52 -0.08 -10.00 -4.77
C ILE A 52 0.08 -10.91 -5.98
N LYS A 53 0.85 -10.49 -6.99
CA LYS A 53 1.12 -11.33 -8.18
C LYS A 53 1.82 -12.64 -7.81
N ARG A 54 2.75 -12.62 -6.87
CA ARG A 54 3.36 -13.84 -6.34
C ARG A 54 2.35 -14.73 -5.65
N ALA A 55 1.43 -14.19 -4.84
CA ALA A 55 0.39 -14.97 -4.20
C ALA A 55 -0.55 -15.62 -5.23
N ALA A 56 -0.98 -14.85 -6.23
CA ALA A 56 -1.82 -15.34 -7.32
C ALA A 56 -1.14 -16.44 -8.14
N ALA A 57 0.14 -16.25 -8.47
CA ALA A 57 0.94 -17.24 -9.22
C ALA A 57 1.06 -18.56 -8.46
N ILE A 58 1.33 -18.53 -7.15
CA ILE A 58 1.38 -19.72 -6.30
C ILE A 58 0.02 -20.43 -6.30
N THR A 59 -1.05 -19.66 -6.08
CA THR A 59 -2.41 -20.20 -5.98
C THR A 59 -2.88 -20.79 -7.31
N ASN A 60 -2.45 -20.22 -8.45
CA ASN A 60 -2.76 -20.70 -9.79
C ASN A 60 -1.77 -21.75 -10.33
N ARG A 61 -0.80 -22.21 -9.53
CA ARG A 61 0.25 -23.17 -9.90
C ARG A 61 1.22 -22.70 -11.00
N ALA A 62 1.25 -21.40 -11.29
CA ALA A 62 2.10 -20.86 -12.37
C ALA A 62 3.61 -21.00 -12.08
N ILE A 63 4.01 -21.18 -10.82
CA ILE A 63 5.43 -21.25 -10.39
C ILE A 63 6.11 -22.57 -10.81
N GLU A 64 5.36 -23.65 -10.96
CA GLU A 64 5.93 -24.95 -11.32
C GLU A 64 6.46 -25.02 -12.76
N MET A 65 6.21 -23.97 -13.56
CA MET A 65 6.46 -23.94 -14.99
C MET A 65 7.59 -22.99 -15.40
N LEU A 66 8.48 -22.59 -14.50
CA LEU A 66 9.49 -21.55 -14.69
C LEU A 66 10.70 -21.95 -15.59
N CYS A 67 10.48 -22.74 -16.62
CA CYS A 67 11.56 -23.13 -17.56
C CYS A 67 11.57 -22.36 -18.88
N GLY A 68 10.82 -21.26 -19.00
CA GLY A 68 10.69 -20.49 -20.25
C GLY A 68 11.74 -19.38 -20.44
N LYS A 69 11.86 -18.87 -21.66
CA LYS A 69 12.64 -17.66 -22.00
C LYS A 69 11.80 -16.41 -21.77
N LYS A 70 12.47 -15.28 -21.45
CA LYS A 70 11.81 -13.97 -21.34
C LYS A 70 11.09 -13.62 -22.66
N GLY A 71 9.79 -13.29 -22.54
CA GLY A 71 8.94 -13.03 -23.71
C GLY A 71 8.33 -14.26 -24.37
N ASP A 72 8.65 -15.47 -23.90
CA ASP A 72 7.99 -16.70 -24.32
C ASP A 72 6.76 -16.96 -23.44
N TYR A 73 5.57 -16.68 -23.96
CA TYR A 73 4.30 -16.83 -23.26
C TYR A 73 3.63 -18.18 -23.50
N THR A 74 4.33 -19.14 -24.08
CA THR A 74 3.77 -20.47 -24.40
C THR A 74 3.53 -21.31 -23.15
N ILE A 75 4.33 -21.11 -22.08
CA ILE A 75 4.22 -21.85 -20.82
C ILE A 75 3.47 -21.04 -19.78
N ILE A 76 3.85 -19.76 -19.56
CA ILE A 76 3.19 -18.84 -18.64
C ILE A 76 2.82 -17.57 -19.37
N HIS A 77 1.51 -17.33 -19.48
CA HIS A 77 0.99 -16.10 -20.07
C HIS A 77 0.64 -15.10 -18.97
N PRO A 78 1.07 -13.82 -19.07
CA PRO A 78 0.84 -12.83 -18.02
C PRO A 78 -0.65 -12.57 -17.75
N ASN A 79 -1.49 -12.57 -18.75
CA ASN A 79 -2.93 -12.33 -18.59
C ASN A 79 -3.68 -13.60 -18.22
N ASP A 80 -3.39 -14.72 -18.90
CA ASP A 80 -4.18 -15.95 -18.77
C ASP A 80 -3.81 -16.75 -17.51
N HIS A 81 -2.61 -16.52 -16.95
CA HIS A 81 -2.14 -17.24 -15.77
C HIS A 81 -1.90 -16.32 -14.56
N VAL A 82 -1.05 -15.28 -14.70
CA VAL A 82 -0.64 -14.44 -13.55
C VAL A 82 -1.74 -13.45 -13.15
N ASN A 83 -2.48 -12.91 -14.13
CA ASN A 83 -3.60 -11.99 -13.89
C ASN A 83 -4.96 -12.68 -13.79
N MET A 84 -5.03 -14.00 -13.96
CA MET A 84 -6.29 -14.75 -13.88
C MET A 84 -6.98 -14.54 -12.54
N ALA A 85 -8.30 -14.40 -12.55
CA ALA A 85 -9.15 -14.18 -11.38
C ALA A 85 -8.80 -12.89 -10.60
N GLN A 86 -8.31 -11.86 -11.28
CA GLN A 86 -7.99 -10.55 -10.69
C GLN A 86 -8.61 -9.40 -11.49
N SER A 87 -8.86 -8.32 -10.79
CA SER A 87 -9.26 -7.02 -11.35
C SER A 87 -8.40 -5.91 -10.75
N THR A 88 -8.37 -4.74 -11.37
CA THR A 88 -7.82 -3.54 -10.72
C THR A 88 -8.59 -3.21 -9.45
N ASN A 89 -9.89 -3.55 -9.38
CA ASN A 89 -10.78 -3.22 -8.26
C ASN A 89 -10.51 -4.03 -6.99
N ASP A 90 -9.82 -5.16 -7.06
CA ASP A 90 -9.39 -5.92 -5.88
C ASP A 90 -7.87 -5.82 -5.63
N VAL A 91 -7.06 -5.80 -6.70
CA VAL A 91 -5.59 -5.75 -6.61
C VAL A 91 -5.08 -4.41 -6.11
N ILE A 92 -5.60 -3.29 -6.65
CA ILE A 92 -5.12 -1.94 -6.31
C ILE A 92 -5.44 -1.58 -4.86
N PRO A 93 -6.69 -1.75 -4.38
CA PRO A 93 -7.01 -1.52 -2.97
C PRO A 93 -6.20 -2.37 -2.01
N THR A 94 -6.06 -3.66 -2.31
CA THR A 94 -5.23 -4.56 -1.49
C THR A 94 -3.76 -4.11 -1.45
N ALA A 95 -3.18 -3.71 -2.59
CA ALA A 95 -1.82 -3.16 -2.65
C ALA A 95 -1.70 -1.85 -1.86
N GLY A 96 -2.73 -1.00 -1.90
CA GLY A 96 -2.83 0.24 -1.11
C GLY A 96 -2.77 -0.05 0.38
N LYS A 97 -3.65 -0.91 0.89
CA LYS A 97 -3.68 -1.32 2.31
C LYS A 97 -2.33 -1.91 2.78
N LEU A 98 -1.73 -2.80 2.01
CA LEU A 98 -0.40 -3.35 2.30
C LEU A 98 0.69 -2.27 2.33
N THR A 99 0.58 -1.27 1.46
CA THR A 99 1.51 -0.15 1.39
C THR A 99 1.41 0.73 2.64
N VAL A 100 0.19 1.05 3.06
CA VAL A 100 -0.06 1.76 4.32
C VAL A 100 0.54 0.98 5.50
N LEU A 101 0.29 -0.33 5.59
CA LEU A 101 0.86 -1.19 6.64
C LEU A 101 2.41 -1.17 6.66
N ASP A 102 3.05 -1.19 5.50
CA ASP A 102 4.52 -1.12 5.41
C ASP A 102 5.05 0.27 5.82
N LEU A 103 4.37 1.35 5.45
CA LEU A 103 4.77 2.73 5.74
C LEU A 103 4.44 3.16 7.17
N LEU A 104 3.41 2.62 7.79
CA LEU A 104 3.08 2.89 9.19
C LEU A 104 4.19 2.46 10.15
N LYS A 105 4.96 1.41 9.83
CA LYS A 105 6.06 0.94 10.70
C LYS A 105 7.16 1.99 10.95
N PRO A 106 7.76 2.60 9.91
CA PRO A 106 8.75 3.66 10.12
C PRO A 106 8.13 4.92 10.69
N LEU A 107 6.89 5.26 10.34
CA LEU A 107 6.16 6.40 10.89
C LEU A 107 5.97 6.25 12.39
N ASP A 108 5.47 5.11 12.87
CA ASP A 108 5.28 4.82 14.29
C ASP A 108 6.58 5.00 15.10
N LYS A 109 7.70 4.48 14.57
CA LYS A 109 9.02 4.66 15.19
C LYS A 109 9.43 6.13 15.29
N SER A 110 9.14 6.92 14.26
CA SER A 110 9.46 8.35 14.23
C SER A 110 8.60 9.15 15.20
N LEU A 111 7.31 8.85 15.29
CA LEU A 111 6.39 9.47 16.24
C LEU A 111 6.76 9.13 17.69
N LEU A 112 7.15 7.88 17.96
CA LEU A 112 7.63 7.48 19.27
C LEU A 112 8.89 8.25 19.68
N ARG A 113 9.85 8.40 18.76
CA ARG A 113 11.06 9.19 19.02
C ARG A 113 10.74 10.66 19.29
N LEU A 114 9.82 11.24 18.52
CA LEU A 114 9.38 12.63 18.71
C LEU A 114 8.69 12.81 20.07
N SER A 115 7.76 11.93 20.41
CA SER A 115 7.06 11.97 21.70
C SER A 115 8.03 11.87 22.88
N ASN A 116 8.98 10.94 22.82
CA ASN A 116 10.00 10.79 23.87
C ASN A 116 10.90 12.04 23.99
N ALA A 117 11.30 12.64 22.87
CA ALA A 117 12.10 13.87 22.90
C ALA A 117 11.32 15.05 23.51
N LEU A 118 10.02 15.15 23.24
CA LEU A 118 9.14 16.17 23.82
C LEU A 118 8.96 15.96 25.33
N TYR A 119 8.82 14.71 25.79
CA TYR A 119 8.78 14.43 27.25
C TYR A 119 10.11 14.79 27.94
N GLN A 120 11.24 14.45 27.33
CA GLN A 120 12.55 14.85 27.86
C GLN A 120 12.68 16.38 27.96
N LYS A 121 12.17 17.13 26.96
CA LYS A 121 12.15 18.59 27.02
C LYS A 121 11.13 19.13 28.04
N ALA A 122 10.06 18.40 28.28
CA ALA A 122 9.13 18.76 29.36
C ALA A 122 9.81 18.72 30.73
N ASP A 123 10.59 17.67 31.00
CA ASP A 123 11.35 17.51 32.24
C ASP A 123 12.47 18.55 32.32
N GLU A 124 13.23 18.77 31.24
CA GLU A 124 14.34 19.75 31.18
C GLU A 124 13.88 21.18 31.47
N PHE A 125 12.66 21.55 31.05
CA PHE A 125 12.13 22.91 31.16
C PHE A 125 11.04 23.03 32.25
N ASP A 126 10.98 22.11 33.19
CA ASP A 126 9.96 22.17 34.26
C ASP A 126 10.14 23.33 35.19
N ASP A 127 11.38 23.78 35.38
CA ASP A 127 11.72 24.94 36.26
C ASP A 127 11.63 26.29 35.50
N VAL A 128 11.43 26.28 34.17
CA VAL A 128 11.42 27.52 33.39
C VAL A 128 10.03 28.13 33.38
N ILE A 129 9.89 29.30 33.99
CA ILE A 129 8.63 30.07 34.03
C ILE A 129 8.47 30.87 32.73
N LYS A 130 7.29 30.84 32.17
CA LYS A 130 6.85 31.65 31.00
C LYS A 130 5.46 32.23 31.24
N ILE A 131 5.08 33.24 30.46
CA ILE A 131 3.68 33.68 30.41
C ILE A 131 2.88 32.73 29.53
N GLY A 132 1.79 32.18 30.07
CA GLY A 132 0.72 31.54 29.31
C GLY A 132 -0.09 32.58 28.56
N ARG A 133 -0.64 32.20 27.40
CA ARG A 133 -1.44 33.10 26.56
C ARG A 133 -2.80 32.49 26.27
N THR A 134 -3.82 33.33 26.26
CA THR A 134 -5.18 33.00 25.80
C THR A 134 -5.63 34.08 24.84
N GLN A 135 -6.26 33.72 23.73
CA GLN A 135 -6.76 34.67 22.73
C GLN A 135 -5.69 35.66 22.25
N LEU A 136 -4.43 35.21 22.14
CA LEU A 136 -3.25 36.01 21.77
C LEU A 136 -2.83 37.07 22.81
N GLU A 137 -3.47 37.15 23.98
CA GLU A 137 -3.16 38.03 25.09
C GLU A 137 -2.38 37.30 26.20
N ASP A 138 -1.55 38.03 26.94
CA ASP A 138 -0.86 37.55 28.11
C ASP A 138 -1.86 37.22 29.22
N ALA A 139 -1.75 36.00 29.79
CA ALA A 139 -2.66 35.54 30.83
C ALA A 139 -1.92 35.36 32.19
N VAL A 140 -1.57 34.13 32.50
CA VAL A 140 -0.98 33.77 33.79
C VAL A 140 0.37 33.05 33.62
N PRO A 141 1.27 33.13 34.64
CA PRO A 141 2.51 32.34 34.60
C PRO A 141 2.23 30.84 34.52
N MET A 142 3.02 30.15 33.74
CA MET A 142 3.05 28.69 33.60
C MET A 142 4.47 28.21 33.41
N ARG A 143 4.70 26.88 33.54
CA ARG A 143 6.00 26.28 33.26
C ARG A 143 6.13 25.96 31.79
N LEU A 144 7.29 26.22 31.19
CA LEU A 144 7.56 25.87 29.79
C LEU A 144 7.47 24.35 29.57
N GLY A 145 7.89 23.55 30.55
CA GLY A 145 7.75 22.08 30.50
C GLY A 145 6.33 21.60 30.31
N GLN A 146 5.31 22.31 30.86
CA GLN A 146 3.90 21.97 30.62
C GLN A 146 3.49 22.07 29.15
N SER A 147 4.05 23.03 28.40
CA SER A 147 3.81 23.12 26.96
C SER A 147 4.38 21.94 26.19
N PHE A 148 5.61 21.53 26.49
CA PHE A 148 6.23 20.37 25.86
C PHE A 148 5.53 19.06 26.22
N HIS A 149 5.08 18.92 27.47
CA HIS A 149 4.28 17.77 27.91
C HIS A 149 2.95 17.68 27.12
N ALA A 150 2.28 18.79 26.91
CA ALA A 150 1.04 18.83 26.10
C ALA A 150 1.30 18.39 24.65
N TYR A 151 2.40 18.83 24.03
CA TYR A 151 2.78 18.39 22.69
C TYR A 151 3.10 16.89 22.63
N ALA A 152 3.82 16.36 23.63
CA ALA A 152 4.11 14.93 23.73
C ALA A 152 2.84 14.10 23.85
N THR A 153 1.89 14.56 24.67
CA THR A 153 0.59 13.91 24.87
C THR A 153 -0.23 13.90 23.56
N MET A 154 -0.20 14.99 22.79
CA MET A 154 -0.88 15.09 21.50
C MET A 154 -0.31 14.04 20.52
N ILE A 155 1.01 14.00 20.35
CA ILE A 155 1.69 13.04 19.47
C ILE A 155 1.41 11.60 19.90
N SER A 156 1.43 11.31 21.20
CA SER A 156 1.12 9.97 21.71
C SER A 156 -0.30 9.54 21.37
N ARG A 157 -1.26 10.43 21.53
CA ARG A 157 -2.67 10.19 21.20
C ARG A 157 -2.88 9.96 19.70
N ASP A 158 -2.19 10.72 18.83
CA ASP A 158 -2.28 10.54 17.38
C ASP A 158 -1.63 9.23 16.95
N ARG A 159 -0.53 8.82 17.59
CA ARG A 159 0.07 7.51 17.40
C ARG A 159 -0.91 6.38 17.74
N ASP A 160 -1.66 6.49 18.85
CA ASP A 160 -2.67 5.50 19.23
C ASP A 160 -3.80 5.41 18.19
N ARG A 161 -4.22 6.53 17.61
CA ARG A 161 -5.20 6.56 16.51
C ARG A 161 -4.69 5.83 15.28
N LEU A 162 -3.44 6.07 14.86
CA LEU A 162 -2.81 5.36 13.74
C LEU A 162 -2.74 3.85 13.98
N MET A 163 -2.51 3.42 15.21
CA MET A 163 -2.49 1.99 15.54
C MET A 163 -3.87 1.33 15.44
N LYS A 164 -4.95 2.07 15.71
CA LYS A 164 -6.32 1.58 15.50
C LYS A 164 -6.62 1.40 14.01
N ILE A 165 -6.29 2.40 13.17
CA ILE A 165 -6.46 2.33 11.71
C ILE A 165 -5.70 1.13 11.13
N ARG A 166 -4.53 0.80 11.67
CA ARG A 166 -3.73 -0.35 11.23
C ARG A 166 -4.53 -1.67 11.22
N SER A 167 -5.42 -1.88 12.19
CA SER A 167 -6.22 -3.11 12.26
C SER A 167 -7.22 -3.23 11.11
N GLU A 168 -7.75 -2.11 10.63
CA GLU A 168 -8.69 -2.07 9.51
C GLU A 168 -8.02 -2.41 8.17
N MET A 169 -6.71 -2.10 8.06
CA MET A 169 -5.92 -2.42 6.86
C MET A 169 -5.69 -3.93 6.68
N TYR A 170 -5.92 -4.75 7.70
CA TYR A 170 -5.77 -6.21 7.57
C TYR A 170 -6.91 -6.87 6.82
N THR A 171 -8.08 -6.26 6.74
CA THR A 171 -9.20 -6.73 5.96
C THR A 171 -9.05 -6.29 4.51
N VAL A 172 -8.93 -7.24 3.58
CA VAL A 172 -8.67 -6.98 2.15
C VAL A 172 -9.78 -7.56 1.28
N ASN A 173 -9.97 -7.00 0.08
CA ASN A 173 -10.98 -7.45 -0.88
C ASN A 173 -10.40 -8.34 -2.00
N MET A 174 -9.24 -8.94 -1.80
CA MET A 174 -8.61 -9.79 -2.80
C MET A 174 -9.48 -11.01 -3.11
N GLY A 175 -9.73 -11.26 -4.41
CA GLY A 175 -10.67 -12.27 -4.89
C GLY A 175 -12.07 -11.73 -5.21
N ALA A 176 -12.38 -10.48 -4.86
CA ALA A 176 -13.65 -9.82 -5.20
C ALA A 176 -13.86 -9.68 -6.71
N THR A 177 -12.78 -9.62 -7.46
CA THR A 177 -12.73 -9.34 -8.90
C THR A 177 -13.29 -7.96 -9.27
N ALA A 178 -14.11 -7.86 -10.33
CA ALA A 178 -14.52 -6.57 -10.89
C ALA A 178 -15.53 -5.80 -10.00
N ILE A 179 -16.52 -6.50 -9.45
CA ILE A 179 -17.68 -5.88 -8.79
C ILE A 179 -18.04 -6.53 -7.44
N GLY A 180 -17.21 -7.38 -6.87
CA GLY A 180 -17.50 -8.05 -5.60
C GLY A 180 -18.14 -9.43 -5.71
N THR A 181 -18.45 -9.90 -6.93
CA THR A 181 -19.12 -11.19 -7.14
C THR A 181 -18.17 -12.38 -7.28
N ALA A 182 -16.86 -12.14 -7.21
CA ALA A 182 -15.83 -13.15 -7.50
C ALA A 182 -16.00 -13.78 -8.90
N ILE A 183 -16.52 -13.03 -9.87
CA ILE A 183 -16.73 -13.50 -11.24
C ILE A 183 -15.42 -14.01 -11.87
N ASN A 184 -15.49 -15.11 -12.59
CA ASN A 184 -14.31 -15.80 -13.19
C ASN A 184 -13.26 -16.27 -12.18
N THR A 185 -13.67 -16.50 -10.93
CA THR A 185 -12.79 -16.98 -9.86
C THR A 185 -13.21 -18.40 -9.47
N SER A 186 -12.25 -19.32 -9.31
CA SER A 186 -12.53 -20.64 -8.75
C SER A 186 -12.70 -20.54 -7.22
N SER A 187 -13.51 -21.42 -6.64
CA SER A 187 -13.66 -21.53 -5.17
C SER A 187 -12.33 -21.80 -4.48
N PHE A 188 -11.44 -22.55 -5.13
CA PHE A 188 -10.09 -22.81 -4.65
C PHE A 188 -9.25 -21.52 -4.57
N TYR A 189 -9.28 -20.69 -5.62
CA TYR A 189 -8.57 -19.39 -5.62
C TYR A 189 -9.11 -18.48 -4.51
N LEU A 190 -10.42 -18.33 -4.45
CA LEU A 190 -11.08 -17.47 -3.46
C LEU A 190 -10.71 -17.86 -2.02
N ALA A 191 -10.70 -19.15 -1.72
CA ALA A 191 -10.35 -19.64 -0.39
C ALA A 191 -8.86 -19.51 -0.03
N ASN A 192 -7.97 -19.42 -1.01
CA ASN A 192 -6.53 -19.53 -0.77
C ASN A 192 -5.73 -18.24 -1.01
N ILE A 193 -6.26 -17.28 -1.78
CA ILE A 193 -5.51 -16.08 -2.17
C ILE A 193 -5.11 -15.21 -0.96
N VAL A 194 -6.05 -14.93 -0.05
CA VAL A 194 -5.77 -14.10 1.13
C VAL A 194 -4.88 -14.83 2.14
N PRO A 195 -5.12 -16.11 2.51
CA PRO A 195 -4.18 -16.87 3.34
C PRO A 195 -2.76 -16.94 2.76
N THR A 196 -2.64 -17.11 1.44
CA THR A 196 -1.33 -17.13 0.78
C THR A 196 -0.64 -15.77 0.84
N LEU A 197 -1.38 -14.68 0.62
CA LEU A 197 -0.86 -13.32 0.73
C LEU A 197 -0.46 -12.99 2.17
N ALA A 198 -1.24 -13.41 3.18
CA ALA A 198 -0.91 -13.28 4.59
C ALA A 198 0.44 -13.94 4.91
N ARG A 199 0.67 -15.16 4.42
CA ARG A 199 1.94 -15.88 4.58
C ARG A 199 3.12 -15.17 3.90
N ILE A 200 2.92 -14.62 2.71
CA ILE A 200 3.97 -13.90 1.97
C ILE A 200 4.34 -12.57 2.63
N THR A 201 3.36 -11.86 3.18
CA THR A 201 3.54 -10.53 3.77
C THR A 201 3.91 -10.56 5.24
N GLY A 202 3.54 -11.64 5.95
CA GLY A 202 3.63 -11.77 7.39
C GLY A 202 2.61 -10.92 8.16
N TYR A 203 1.58 -10.40 7.46
CA TYR A 203 0.46 -9.71 8.07
C TYR A 203 -0.71 -10.66 8.33
N PRO A 204 -1.50 -10.47 9.39
CA PRO A 204 -2.68 -11.28 9.69
C PRO A 204 -3.86 -10.83 8.81
N LEU A 205 -3.73 -11.02 7.50
CA LEU A 205 -4.73 -10.59 6.54
C LEU A 205 -5.96 -11.49 6.60
N THR A 206 -7.14 -10.88 6.52
CA THR A 206 -8.44 -11.54 6.39
C THR A 206 -9.14 -11.04 5.14
N GLN A 207 -9.97 -11.91 4.54
CA GLN A 207 -10.85 -11.49 3.46
C GLN A 207 -12.04 -10.74 4.07
N ALA A 208 -12.49 -9.69 3.40
CA ALA A 208 -13.70 -8.98 3.81
C ALA A 208 -14.93 -9.89 3.76
N ASP A 209 -15.80 -9.79 4.75
CA ASP A 209 -17.05 -10.54 4.81
C ASP A 209 -18.01 -10.13 3.68
N ASP A 210 -18.05 -8.84 3.37
CA ASP A 210 -18.77 -8.28 2.23
C ASP A 210 -17.77 -7.71 1.20
N LEU A 211 -17.63 -8.44 0.08
CA LEU A 211 -16.74 -8.03 -1.00
C LEU A 211 -17.28 -6.87 -1.83
N PHE A 212 -18.62 -6.64 -1.84
CA PHE A 212 -19.22 -5.48 -2.50
C PHE A 212 -18.92 -4.20 -1.72
N ASP A 213 -19.14 -4.21 -0.40
CA ASP A 213 -18.79 -3.11 0.49
C ASP A 213 -17.31 -2.76 0.35
N SER A 214 -16.44 -3.76 0.39
CA SER A 214 -14.98 -3.58 0.29
C SER A 214 -14.48 -3.00 -1.03
N ILE A 215 -15.24 -3.10 -2.13
CA ILE A 215 -14.89 -2.44 -3.40
C ILE A 215 -15.33 -0.98 -3.37
N THR A 216 -16.48 -0.68 -2.77
CA THR A 216 -17.04 0.68 -2.71
C THR A 216 -16.36 1.54 -1.66
N THR A 217 -15.81 0.95 -0.61
CA THR A 217 -15.28 1.64 0.57
C THR A 217 -13.75 1.82 0.59
N LEU A 218 -13.08 1.83 -0.57
CA LEU A 218 -11.65 2.17 -0.61
C LEU A 218 -11.36 3.55 0.02
N THR A 219 -12.30 4.47 -0.15
CA THR A 219 -12.26 5.81 0.41
C THR A 219 -12.27 5.82 1.93
N HIS A 220 -12.97 4.91 2.58
CA HIS A 220 -13.17 4.96 4.04
C HIS A 220 -11.84 4.89 4.84
N ALA A 221 -10.90 4.08 4.41
CA ALA A 221 -9.59 3.99 5.06
C ALA A 221 -8.71 5.23 4.78
N VAL A 222 -8.84 5.84 3.59
CA VAL A 222 -8.14 7.08 3.21
C VAL A 222 -8.79 8.26 3.91
N ASP A 223 -10.11 8.35 3.92
CA ASP A 223 -10.89 9.38 4.60
C ASP A 223 -10.61 9.38 6.12
N THR A 224 -10.47 8.19 6.73
CA THR A 224 -10.12 8.07 8.15
C THR A 224 -8.70 8.57 8.42
N LEU A 225 -7.76 8.39 7.49
CA LEU A 225 -6.41 8.96 7.59
C LEU A 225 -6.42 10.48 7.46
N GLU A 226 -7.21 11.04 6.54
CA GLU A 226 -7.33 12.50 6.36
C GLU A 226 -8.02 13.18 7.55
N LEU A 227 -9.00 12.55 8.18
CA LEU A 227 -9.68 13.08 9.36
C LEU A 227 -8.85 12.97 10.66
N SER A 228 -7.68 12.31 10.61
CA SER A 228 -6.80 12.11 11.78
C SER A 228 -5.72 13.18 11.91
N PHE A 229 -5.59 14.07 10.93
CA PHE A 229 -4.68 15.22 10.88
C PHE A 229 -5.47 16.53 10.91
#